data_dd8bd06cc358feb5b5051ff5a837da2a
#
_entry.id   dd8bd06cc358feb5b5051ff5a837da2a
#
_cell.length_a   1.000
_cell.length_b   1.000
_cell.length_c   1.000
_cell.angle_alpha   90.00
_cell.angle_beta   90.00
_cell.angle_gamma   90.00
#
_symmetry.space_group_name_H-M   'P 1'
#
loop_
_entity.id
_entity.type
_entity.pdbx_description
1 polymer ?
#
loop_
_entity_poly.entity_id
_entity_poly.type
_entity_poly.pdbx_seq_one_letter_code
_entity_poly.pdbx_strand_id
1 'polypeptide(L)'
;GREPYTIVIPPPNVTGVLHMGHMLNNTIQDILVRRARMEGKNACWVPGTDHASIATEAKVVNKLAAQGIKKTDLTRDEFLKHAWEWTDEHGGIILKQLRKLGASCDWDRTAFTMDEKRSESVLKVFVDLYNKGLIYRGVRMVNWDPKALTALSDEEVIYKEEHGKLYYLRYKVEGDAEGRYAVVATTRPETIMGDTAMCINPNDPKNEWLKGKKVIVPLVNRVIPVIEDDYVDIEFGTGCLKVTPAHDVNDYMLGEKYNLPSIDIFNDNGTLSEACLLYTSP
;
A
#
# COMPACT_ATOMS: atom_id res chain seq x y z
N GLY A 1 -17.18 43.71 10.00
CA GLY A 1 -16.13 43.43 9.03
C GLY A 1 -16.72 42.87 7.73
N ARG A 2 -15.96 42.81 6.65
CA ARG A 2 -16.42 42.23 5.38
C ARG A 2 -16.55 40.70 5.52
N GLU A 3 -17.54 40.12 4.82
CA GLU A 3 -17.72 38.67 4.75
C GLU A 3 -16.45 38.00 4.21
N PRO A 4 -15.90 36.97 4.87
CA PRO A 4 -14.71 36.28 4.40
C PRO A 4 -15.05 35.36 3.22
N TYR A 5 -14.14 35.29 2.25
CA TYR A 5 -14.16 34.30 1.15
C TYR A 5 -12.76 33.77 0.93
N THR A 6 -12.51 32.52 1.32
CA THR A 6 -11.18 31.96 1.27
C THR A 6 -11.16 30.69 0.41
N ILE A 7 -10.22 30.63 -0.53
CA ILE A 7 -9.85 29.40 -1.26
C ILE A 7 -8.43 29.02 -0.89
N VAL A 8 -8.22 27.75 -0.59
CA VAL A 8 -6.90 27.16 -0.53
C VAL A 8 -6.67 26.42 -1.86
N ILE A 9 -5.60 26.78 -2.55
CA ILE A 9 -5.26 26.14 -3.83
C ILE A 9 -5.10 24.62 -3.62
N PRO A 10 -5.62 23.76 -4.51
CA PRO A 10 -5.13 22.39 -4.58
C PRO A 10 -3.65 22.42 -4.94
N PRO A 11 -2.74 22.12 -3.99
CA PRO A 11 -1.32 22.42 -4.19
C PRO A 11 -0.73 21.52 -5.26
N PRO A 12 -0.16 22.08 -6.36
CA PRO A 12 0.47 21.26 -7.37
C PRO A 12 1.68 20.50 -6.83
N ASN A 13 1.84 19.29 -7.30
CA ASN A 13 2.98 18.43 -6.97
C ASN A 13 4.28 19.00 -7.54
N VAL A 14 5.37 18.99 -6.77
CA VAL A 14 6.71 19.45 -7.21
C VAL A 14 7.40 18.44 -8.13
N THR A 15 6.64 17.81 -9.03
CA THR A 15 7.12 16.76 -9.94
C THR A 15 7.52 17.29 -11.33
N GLY A 16 7.28 18.59 -11.59
CA GLY A 16 7.61 19.21 -12.87
C GLY A 16 6.93 20.57 -13.05
N VAL A 17 6.56 20.86 -14.31
CA VAL A 17 5.89 22.12 -14.70
C VAL A 17 4.36 21.95 -14.72
N LEU A 18 3.64 23.06 -14.66
CA LEU A 18 2.19 23.07 -14.77
C LEU A 18 1.76 22.66 -16.19
N HIS A 19 0.62 21.99 -16.29
CA HIS A 19 -0.02 21.61 -17.55
C HIS A 19 -1.44 22.18 -17.65
N MET A 20 -2.14 21.97 -18.76
CA MET A 20 -3.46 22.55 -19.06
C MET A 20 -4.50 22.25 -17.97
N GLY A 21 -4.48 21.07 -17.33
CA GLY A 21 -5.38 20.77 -16.22
C GLY A 21 -5.18 21.70 -15.02
N HIS A 22 -3.95 22.02 -14.69
CA HIS A 22 -3.65 23.02 -13.64
C HIS A 22 -4.13 24.40 -14.04
N MET A 23 -3.95 24.80 -15.31
CA MET A 23 -4.40 26.10 -15.81
C MET A 23 -5.92 26.23 -15.70
N LEU A 24 -6.68 25.22 -16.14
CA LEU A 24 -8.14 25.20 -16.03
C LEU A 24 -8.60 25.35 -14.57
N ASN A 25 -8.07 24.50 -13.70
CA ASN A 25 -8.42 24.50 -12.28
C ASN A 25 -8.14 25.87 -11.62
N ASN A 26 -6.95 26.42 -11.82
CA ASN A 26 -6.55 27.69 -11.24
C ASN A 26 -7.29 28.88 -11.84
N THR A 27 -7.64 28.85 -13.12
CA THR A 27 -8.45 29.91 -13.76
C THR A 27 -9.84 29.97 -13.14
N ILE A 28 -10.48 28.83 -12.90
CA ILE A 28 -11.80 28.80 -12.24
C ILE A 28 -11.72 29.42 -10.84
N GLN A 29 -10.72 29.05 -10.06
CA GLN A 29 -10.52 29.61 -8.72
C GLN A 29 -10.26 31.13 -8.77
N ASP A 30 -9.44 31.59 -9.70
CA ASP A 30 -9.12 33.00 -9.86
C ASP A 30 -10.38 33.84 -10.22
N ILE A 31 -11.23 33.33 -11.11
CA ILE A 31 -12.50 33.93 -11.46
C ILE A 31 -13.38 34.10 -10.20
N LEU A 32 -13.52 33.06 -9.42
CA LEU A 32 -14.37 33.10 -8.21
C LEU A 32 -13.82 34.07 -7.15
N VAL A 33 -12.50 34.09 -6.94
CA VAL A 33 -11.84 35.00 -5.99
C VAL A 33 -11.97 36.46 -6.46
N ARG A 34 -11.77 36.72 -7.76
CA ARG A 34 -11.94 38.07 -8.33
C ARG A 34 -13.37 38.54 -8.22
N ARG A 35 -14.35 37.69 -8.51
CA ARG A 35 -15.76 37.97 -8.29
C ARG A 35 -16.06 38.32 -6.84
N ALA A 36 -15.59 37.52 -5.89
CA ALA A 36 -15.78 37.79 -4.46
C ALA A 36 -15.21 39.15 -4.03
N ARG A 37 -14.06 39.55 -4.59
CA ARG A 37 -13.51 40.93 -4.36
C ARG A 37 -14.40 42.02 -4.93
N MET A 38 -14.96 41.79 -6.13
CA MET A 38 -15.89 42.74 -6.74
C MET A 38 -17.20 42.89 -5.95
N GLU A 39 -17.66 41.82 -5.31
CA GLU A 39 -18.79 41.79 -4.38
C GLU A 39 -18.46 42.43 -3.01
N GLY A 40 -17.24 42.93 -2.81
CA GLY A 40 -16.80 43.59 -1.59
C GLY A 40 -16.42 42.68 -0.44
N LYS A 41 -16.28 41.38 -0.68
CA LYS A 41 -15.88 40.40 0.34
C LYS A 41 -14.39 40.52 0.71
N ASN A 42 -14.03 40.01 1.88
CA ASN A 42 -12.62 39.84 2.29
C ASN A 42 -12.09 38.53 1.68
N ALA A 43 -11.66 38.59 0.42
CA ALA A 43 -11.27 37.45 -0.34
C ALA A 43 -9.76 37.14 -0.19
N CYS A 44 -9.45 35.89 0.13
CA CYS A 44 -8.09 35.35 0.24
C CYS A 44 -7.96 34.08 -0.58
N TRP A 45 -6.97 34.02 -1.47
CA TRP A 45 -6.60 32.80 -2.19
C TRP A 45 -5.18 32.38 -1.82
N VAL A 46 -5.07 31.30 -1.03
CA VAL A 46 -3.80 30.84 -0.48
C VAL A 46 -3.09 29.93 -1.47
N PRO A 47 -1.90 30.31 -1.97
CA PRO A 47 -1.11 29.47 -2.86
C PRO A 47 -0.24 28.48 -2.09
N GLY A 48 0.20 27.41 -2.78
CA GLY A 48 1.14 26.46 -2.22
C GLY A 48 1.54 25.38 -3.21
N THR A 49 2.45 24.52 -2.77
CA THR A 49 2.93 23.35 -3.51
C THR A 49 2.95 22.12 -2.61
N ASP A 50 2.84 20.93 -3.24
CA ASP A 50 2.84 19.65 -2.55
C ASP A 50 4.17 18.91 -2.81
N HIS A 51 4.72 18.30 -1.77
CA HIS A 51 5.93 17.47 -1.85
C HIS A 51 5.71 16.16 -2.65
N ALA A 52 4.46 15.70 -2.79
CA ALA A 52 4.04 14.56 -3.61
C ALA A 52 4.82 13.25 -3.40
N SER A 53 5.48 13.09 -2.26
CA SER A 53 6.18 11.88 -1.79
C SER A 53 6.72 10.96 -2.90
N ILE A 54 6.04 9.82 -3.19
CA ILE A 54 6.48 8.77 -4.14
C ILE A 54 6.75 9.33 -5.55
N ALA A 55 5.90 10.22 -6.05
CA ALA A 55 6.07 10.77 -7.39
C ALA A 55 7.32 11.66 -7.51
N THR A 56 7.62 12.44 -6.48
CA THR A 56 8.85 13.25 -6.39
C THR A 56 10.07 12.35 -6.21
N GLU A 57 9.99 11.33 -5.35
CA GLU A 57 11.04 10.34 -5.16
C GLU A 57 11.41 9.66 -6.48
N ALA A 58 10.44 9.20 -7.26
CA ALA A 58 10.68 8.58 -8.56
C ALA A 58 11.43 9.51 -9.53
N LYS A 59 11.12 10.81 -9.52
CA LYS A 59 11.83 11.81 -10.34
C LYS A 59 13.28 11.98 -9.89
N VAL A 60 13.53 12.06 -8.59
CA VAL A 60 14.87 12.16 -8.00
C VAL A 60 15.70 10.91 -8.31
N VAL A 61 15.12 9.71 -8.11
CA VAL A 61 15.77 8.43 -8.44
C VAL A 61 16.16 8.36 -9.91
N ASN A 62 15.26 8.76 -10.83
CA ASN A 62 15.56 8.78 -12.26
C ASN A 62 16.66 9.80 -12.61
N LYS A 63 16.68 10.99 -11.99
CA LYS A 63 17.75 11.99 -12.14
C LYS A 63 19.09 11.43 -11.69
N LEU A 64 19.15 10.78 -10.53
CA LEU A 64 20.36 10.15 -9.99
C LEU A 64 20.82 8.98 -10.86
N ALA A 65 19.92 8.13 -11.32
CA ALA A 65 20.23 7.01 -12.22
C ALA A 65 20.86 7.47 -13.54
N ALA A 66 20.41 8.59 -14.11
CA ALA A 66 21.02 9.21 -15.28
C ALA A 66 22.47 9.69 -15.03
N GLN A 67 22.84 9.92 -13.75
CA GLN A 67 24.19 10.27 -13.32
C GLN A 67 25.01 9.04 -12.88
N GLY A 68 24.44 7.82 -12.99
CA GLY A 68 25.09 6.58 -12.58
C GLY A 68 25.02 6.29 -11.07
N ILE A 69 24.21 7.05 -10.32
CA ILE A 69 24.05 6.90 -8.87
C ILE A 69 22.79 6.08 -8.60
N LYS A 70 22.92 5.01 -7.81
CA LYS A 70 21.77 4.20 -7.37
C LYS A 70 21.30 4.68 -6.01
N LYS A 71 19.98 4.71 -5.79
CA LYS A 71 19.40 5.05 -4.47
C LYS A 71 19.95 4.16 -3.35
N THR A 72 20.19 2.88 -3.63
CA THR A 72 20.74 1.91 -2.69
C THR A 72 22.14 2.22 -2.21
N ASP A 73 22.90 3.05 -2.94
CA ASP A 73 24.27 3.43 -2.61
C ASP A 73 24.32 4.66 -1.69
N LEU A 74 23.15 5.28 -1.42
CA LEU A 74 23.00 6.49 -0.63
C LEU A 74 22.39 6.18 0.75
N THR A 75 22.86 6.92 1.75
CA THR A 75 22.17 7.01 3.03
C THR A 75 20.86 7.80 2.88
N ARG A 76 19.96 7.69 3.87
CA ARG A 76 18.71 8.46 3.90
C ARG A 76 18.97 9.98 3.82
N ASP A 77 19.97 10.48 4.54
CA ASP A 77 20.26 11.92 4.60
C ASP A 77 20.82 12.43 3.26
N GLU A 78 21.68 11.66 2.60
CA GLU A 78 22.19 11.99 1.27
C GLU A 78 21.05 12.00 0.25
N PHE A 79 20.16 11.03 0.27
CA PHE A 79 18.99 11.03 -0.61
C PHE A 79 18.06 12.22 -0.35
N LEU A 80 17.78 12.55 0.91
CA LEU A 80 16.97 13.71 1.30
C LEU A 80 17.57 15.02 0.78
N LYS A 81 18.89 15.17 0.78
CA LYS A 81 19.56 16.34 0.20
C LYS A 81 19.20 16.50 -1.28
N HIS A 82 19.27 15.44 -2.06
CA HIS A 82 18.87 15.47 -3.48
C HIS A 82 17.38 15.74 -3.67
N ALA A 83 16.53 15.24 -2.77
CA ALA A 83 15.09 15.51 -2.81
C ALA A 83 14.78 16.98 -2.50
N TRP A 84 15.50 17.61 -1.57
CA TRP A 84 15.36 19.04 -1.29
C TRP A 84 15.89 19.91 -2.44
N GLU A 85 17.04 19.58 -3.04
CA GLU A 85 17.55 20.26 -4.24
C GLU A 85 16.53 20.24 -5.38
N TRP A 86 15.85 19.09 -5.61
CA TRP A 86 14.77 18.95 -6.58
C TRP A 86 13.59 19.86 -6.23
N THR A 87 13.18 19.88 -4.98
CA THR A 87 12.05 20.67 -4.50
C THR A 87 12.29 22.17 -4.66
N ASP A 88 13.49 22.64 -4.34
CA ASP A 88 13.87 24.04 -4.49
C ASP A 88 13.87 24.45 -5.96
N GLU A 89 14.36 23.60 -6.86
CA GLU A 89 14.39 23.84 -8.29
C GLU A 89 12.96 23.93 -8.87
N HIS A 90 12.11 22.93 -8.59
CA HIS A 90 10.80 22.78 -9.27
C HIS A 90 9.68 23.56 -8.57
N GLY A 91 9.67 23.67 -7.26
CA GLY A 91 8.69 24.45 -6.51
C GLY A 91 8.69 25.94 -6.91
N GLY A 92 9.88 26.51 -7.11
CA GLY A 92 10.01 27.88 -7.60
C GLY A 92 9.47 28.10 -9.02
N ILE A 93 9.61 27.10 -9.92
CA ILE A 93 9.09 27.17 -11.29
C ILE A 93 7.55 27.22 -11.29
N ILE A 94 6.90 26.34 -10.52
CA ILE A 94 5.43 26.27 -10.42
C ILE A 94 4.84 27.62 -9.98
N LEU A 95 5.37 28.23 -8.93
CA LEU A 95 4.91 29.51 -8.44
C LEU A 95 5.12 30.64 -9.45
N LYS A 96 6.24 30.62 -10.19
CA LYS A 96 6.49 31.56 -11.29
C LYS A 96 5.49 31.39 -12.44
N GLN A 97 5.12 30.14 -12.77
CA GLN A 97 4.12 29.86 -13.81
C GLN A 97 2.73 30.36 -13.38
N LEU A 98 2.31 30.15 -12.12
CA LEU A 98 1.06 30.68 -11.59
C LEU A 98 1.02 32.21 -11.66
N ARG A 99 2.13 32.88 -11.33
CA ARG A 99 2.23 34.36 -11.47
C ARG A 99 2.11 34.80 -12.93
N LYS A 100 2.73 34.08 -13.87
CA LYS A 100 2.61 34.38 -15.30
C LYS A 100 1.19 34.16 -15.82
N LEU A 101 0.47 33.18 -15.30
CA LEU A 101 -0.94 32.95 -15.60
C LEU A 101 -1.84 34.09 -15.10
N GLY A 102 -1.34 34.96 -14.22
CA GLY A 102 -2.07 36.08 -13.64
C GLY A 102 -2.88 35.68 -12.40
N ALA A 103 -2.59 34.54 -11.78
CA ALA A 103 -3.28 34.09 -10.58
C ALA A 103 -3.19 35.12 -9.44
N SER A 104 -4.34 35.57 -8.94
CA SER A 104 -4.43 36.63 -7.94
C SER A 104 -4.33 36.11 -6.50
N CYS A 105 -3.37 35.23 -6.26
CA CYS A 105 -3.12 34.65 -4.95
C CYS A 105 -2.55 35.64 -3.93
N ASP A 106 -2.74 35.35 -2.66
CA ASP A 106 -2.01 35.98 -1.55
C ASP A 106 -0.63 35.33 -1.43
N TRP A 107 0.32 35.89 -2.15
CA TRP A 107 1.67 35.32 -2.29
C TRP A 107 2.48 35.33 -1.00
N ASP A 108 2.14 36.21 -0.03
CA ASP A 108 2.80 36.26 1.29
C ASP A 108 2.41 35.07 2.16
N ARG A 109 1.30 34.40 1.83
CA ARG A 109 0.86 33.15 2.46
C ARG A 109 1.25 31.89 1.69
N THR A 110 2.19 31.99 0.76
CA THR A 110 2.68 30.82 0.06
C THR A 110 3.15 29.74 1.04
N ALA A 111 2.70 28.49 0.81
CA ALA A 111 2.94 27.37 1.68
C ALA A 111 3.51 26.17 0.91
N PHE A 112 4.30 25.35 1.60
CA PHE A 112 4.75 24.05 1.12
C PHE A 112 4.34 22.98 2.14
N THR A 113 3.83 21.84 1.67
CA THR A 113 3.27 20.81 2.58
C THR A 113 4.27 20.25 3.59
N MET A 114 5.58 20.36 3.33
CA MET A 114 6.64 19.95 4.27
C MET A 114 7.41 21.13 4.89
N ASP A 115 6.89 22.36 4.85
CA ASP A 115 7.52 23.44 5.57
C ASP A 115 7.43 23.20 7.10
N GLU A 116 8.31 23.88 7.85
CA GLU A 116 8.45 23.67 9.29
C GLU A 116 7.11 23.80 10.04
N LYS A 117 6.32 24.82 9.71
CA LYS A 117 5.05 25.13 10.38
C LYS A 117 3.99 24.05 10.12
N ARG A 118 3.94 23.47 8.90
CA ARG A 118 3.04 22.37 8.56
C ARG A 118 3.50 21.06 9.16
N SER A 119 4.81 20.80 9.14
CA SER A 119 5.41 19.63 9.80
C SER A 119 5.10 19.59 11.29
N GLU A 120 5.25 20.73 11.98
CA GLU A 120 4.88 20.85 13.40
C GLU A 120 3.38 20.54 13.62
N SER A 121 2.52 21.09 12.76
CA SER A 121 1.07 20.87 12.85
C SER A 121 0.69 19.40 12.64
N VAL A 122 1.34 18.72 11.67
CA VAL A 122 1.12 17.29 11.42
C VAL A 122 1.55 16.45 12.61
N LEU A 123 2.72 16.70 13.16
CA LEU A 123 3.23 16.00 14.34
C LEU A 123 2.31 16.18 15.56
N LYS A 124 1.82 17.39 15.79
CA LYS A 124 0.88 17.67 16.89
C LYS A 124 -0.42 16.90 16.74
N VAL A 125 -1.00 16.87 15.53
CA VAL A 125 -2.24 16.12 15.25
C VAL A 125 -2.00 14.62 15.39
N PHE A 126 -0.86 14.11 14.90
CA PHE A 126 -0.50 12.70 15.05
C PHE A 126 -0.46 12.27 16.53
N VAL A 127 0.23 13.06 17.36
CA VAL A 127 0.34 12.79 18.81
C VAL A 127 -1.04 12.87 19.49
N ASP A 128 -1.87 13.86 19.12
CA ASP A 128 -3.22 14.00 19.67
C ASP A 128 -4.11 12.79 19.33
N LEU A 129 -4.08 12.34 18.09
CA LEU A 129 -4.82 11.15 17.64
C LEU A 129 -4.31 9.86 18.30
N TYR A 130 -3.00 9.73 18.50
CA TYR A 130 -2.42 8.61 19.22
C TYR A 130 -2.88 8.58 20.67
N ASN A 131 -2.84 9.72 21.38
CA ASN A 131 -3.31 9.83 22.75
C ASN A 131 -4.82 9.57 22.92
N LYS A 132 -5.61 9.81 21.87
CA LYS A 132 -7.03 9.47 21.79
C LYS A 132 -7.30 7.99 21.45
N GLY A 133 -6.27 7.20 21.20
CA GLY A 133 -6.39 5.79 20.79
C GLY A 133 -6.91 5.57 19.36
N LEU A 134 -6.93 6.62 18.52
CA LEU A 134 -7.39 6.55 17.13
C LEU A 134 -6.28 6.11 16.17
N ILE A 135 -5.02 6.25 16.57
CA ILE A 135 -3.85 5.74 15.87
C ILE A 135 -3.17 4.70 16.75
N TYR A 136 -2.84 3.56 16.20
CA TYR A 136 -2.10 2.49 16.85
C TYR A 136 -1.14 1.81 15.87
N ARG A 137 -0.12 1.14 16.40
CA ARG A 137 0.78 0.32 15.59
C ARG A 137 0.17 -1.08 15.43
N GLY A 138 -0.04 -1.51 14.19
CA GLY A 138 -0.59 -2.82 13.89
C GLY A 138 -0.12 -3.32 12.53
N VAL A 139 -0.38 -4.61 12.27
CA VAL A 139 -0.14 -5.24 10.98
C VAL A 139 -1.45 -5.25 10.19
N ARG A 140 -1.37 -4.93 8.91
CA ARG A 140 -2.50 -4.97 7.97
C ARG A 140 -2.03 -5.56 6.65
N MET A 141 -2.93 -6.22 5.92
CA MET A 141 -2.70 -6.59 4.54
C MET A 141 -2.68 -5.34 3.67
N VAL A 142 -1.66 -5.24 2.82
CA VAL A 142 -1.49 -4.14 1.86
C VAL A 142 -1.08 -4.70 0.50
N ASN A 143 -1.39 -3.98 -0.56
CA ASN A 143 -0.77 -4.22 -1.86
C ASN A 143 0.67 -3.73 -1.79
N TRP A 144 1.62 -4.58 -2.17
CA TRP A 144 3.06 -4.31 -2.06
C TRP A 144 3.75 -4.43 -3.41
N ASP A 145 4.52 -3.42 -3.80
CA ASP A 145 5.40 -3.48 -4.97
C ASP A 145 6.82 -3.88 -4.55
N PRO A 146 7.27 -5.12 -4.85
CA PRO A 146 8.59 -5.61 -4.45
C PRO A 146 9.74 -4.94 -5.22
N LYS A 147 9.46 -4.27 -6.33
CA LYS A 147 10.48 -3.51 -7.09
C LYS A 147 10.66 -2.10 -6.54
N ALA A 148 9.57 -1.43 -6.25
CA ALA A 148 9.58 -0.08 -5.66
C ALA A 148 9.80 -0.10 -4.14
N LEU A 149 9.65 -1.25 -3.48
CA LEU A 149 9.74 -1.46 -2.03
C LEU A 149 8.78 -0.53 -1.28
N THR A 150 7.54 -0.49 -1.72
CA THR A 150 6.50 0.37 -1.14
C THR A 150 5.12 -0.27 -1.20
N ALA A 151 4.26 0.12 -0.26
CA ALA A 151 2.83 -0.17 -0.33
C ALA A 151 2.17 0.65 -1.44
N LEU A 152 1.12 0.10 -2.03
CA LEU A 152 0.28 0.73 -3.04
C LEU A 152 -1.13 0.91 -2.49
N SER A 153 -1.80 1.99 -2.87
CA SER A 153 -3.24 2.14 -2.65
C SER A 153 -4.04 1.24 -3.59
N ASP A 154 -5.29 0.94 -3.23
CA ASP A 154 -6.14 0.09 -4.07
C ASP A 154 -6.42 0.72 -5.45
N GLU A 155 -6.43 2.06 -5.54
CA GLU A 155 -6.60 2.80 -6.79
C GLU A 155 -5.40 2.70 -7.74
N GLU A 156 -4.22 2.37 -7.23
CA GLU A 156 -2.99 2.20 -8.02
C GLU A 156 -2.86 0.79 -8.59
N VAL A 157 -3.67 -0.17 -8.11
CA VAL A 157 -3.63 -1.57 -8.55
C VAL A 157 -4.38 -1.74 -9.86
N ILE A 158 -3.67 -2.22 -10.89
CA ILE A 158 -4.25 -2.53 -12.19
C ILE A 158 -4.39 -4.04 -12.33
N TYR A 159 -5.65 -4.51 -12.37
CA TYR A 159 -5.95 -5.92 -12.58
C TYR A 159 -5.79 -6.29 -14.05
N LYS A 160 -5.08 -7.40 -14.31
CA LYS A 160 -4.90 -7.98 -15.64
C LYS A 160 -5.27 -9.45 -15.59
N GLU A 161 -5.94 -9.91 -16.63
CA GLU A 161 -6.17 -11.35 -16.84
C GLU A 161 -4.88 -12.00 -17.32
N GLU A 162 -4.48 -13.08 -16.66
CA GLU A 162 -3.32 -13.89 -17.04
C GLU A 162 -3.70 -15.37 -17.07
N HIS A 163 -3.13 -16.10 -18.03
CA HIS A 163 -3.30 -17.54 -18.10
C HIS A 163 -2.41 -18.23 -17.06
N GLY A 164 -3.00 -18.50 -15.88
CA GLY A 164 -2.37 -19.21 -14.80
C GLY A 164 -2.52 -20.73 -14.90
N LYS A 165 -1.82 -21.44 -14.02
CA LYS A 165 -1.98 -22.88 -13.81
C LYS A 165 -2.58 -23.13 -12.44
N LEU A 166 -3.40 -24.16 -12.34
CA LEU A 166 -3.91 -24.65 -11.06
C LEU A 166 -3.05 -25.85 -10.66
N TYR A 167 -2.40 -25.76 -9.49
CA TYR A 167 -1.52 -26.78 -8.95
C TYR A 167 -2.25 -27.58 -7.87
N TYR A 168 -2.13 -28.90 -7.90
CA TYR A 168 -2.72 -29.81 -6.93
C TYR A 168 -1.62 -30.29 -5.97
N LEU A 169 -1.73 -29.92 -4.70
CA LEU A 169 -0.77 -30.22 -3.66
C LEU A 169 -1.37 -31.20 -2.64
N ARG A 170 -0.61 -32.19 -2.23
CA ARG A 170 -1.03 -33.25 -1.29
C ARG A 170 -0.43 -32.99 0.09
N TYR A 171 -1.31 -32.89 1.09
CA TYR A 171 -0.96 -32.77 2.49
C TYR A 171 -1.24 -34.08 3.19
N LYS A 172 -0.23 -34.68 3.80
CA LYS A 172 -0.41 -35.91 4.57
C LYS A 172 -1.29 -35.61 5.79
N VAL A 173 -2.27 -36.47 6.06
CA VAL A 173 -3.11 -36.34 7.25
C VAL A 173 -2.35 -36.94 8.44
N GLU A 174 -2.21 -36.15 9.52
CA GLU A 174 -1.49 -36.56 10.73
C GLU A 174 -2.23 -37.71 11.41
N GLY A 175 -1.48 -38.79 11.75
CA GLY A 175 -2.02 -39.94 12.48
C GLY A 175 -3.07 -40.75 11.73
N ASP A 176 -3.26 -40.53 10.43
CA ASP A 176 -4.21 -41.32 9.63
C ASP A 176 -3.66 -42.72 9.36
N ALA A 177 -4.35 -43.75 9.87
CA ALA A 177 -3.93 -45.14 9.73
C ALA A 177 -3.90 -45.67 8.30
N GLU A 178 -4.71 -45.07 7.42
CA GLU A 178 -4.81 -45.40 6.00
C GLU A 178 -3.76 -44.64 5.16
N GLY A 179 -3.04 -43.69 5.75
CA GLY A 179 -2.01 -42.90 5.07
C GLY A 179 -2.57 -41.95 3.99
N ARG A 180 -3.80 -41.50 4.15
CA ARG A 180 -4.49 -40.63 3.17
C ARG A 180 -3.90 -39.23 3.11
N TYR A 181 -4.19 -38.57 2.01
CA TYR A 181 -3.79 -37.19 1.75
C TYR A 181 -5.00 -36.30 1.53
N ALA A 182 -4.99 -35.14 2.14
CA ALA A 182 -5.85 -34.03 1.70
C ALA A 182 -5.22 -33.35 0.49
N VAL A 183 -6.01 -32.99 -0.49
CA VAL A 183 -5.53 -32.34 -1.73
C VAL A 183 -6.09 -30.96 -1.84
N VAL A 184 -5.25 -29.96 -1.98
CA VAL A 184 -5.64 -28.55 -2.27
C VAL A 184 -5.34 -28.21 -3.71
N ALA A 185 -6.15 -27.31 -4.29
CA ALA A 185 -5.89 -26.71 -5.59
C ALA A 185 -5.55 -25.23 -5.39
N THR A 186 -4.41 -24.77 -5.90
CA THR A 186 -3.94 -23.41 -5.74
C THR A 186 -3.29 -22.88 -7.01
N THR A 187 -3.45 -21.57 -7.24
CA THR A 187 -2.72 -20.84 -8.29
C THR A 187 -1.37 -20.32 -7.79
N ARG A 188 -1.13 -20.32 -6.47
CA ARG A 188 0.06 -19.78 -5.81
C ARG A 188 0.79 -20.85 -4.96
N PRO A 189 1.40 -21.85 -5.61
CA PRO A 189 2.09 -22.93 -4.89
C PRO A 189 3.31 -22.44 -4.08
N GLU A 190 3.89 -21.30 -4.44
CA GLU A 190 5.04 -20.70 -3.75
C GLU A 190 4.74 -20.30 -2.30
N THR A 191 3.47 -20.07 -1.96
CA THR A 191 3.10 -19.63 -0.60
C THR A 191 2.87 -20.76 0.39
N ILE A 192 2.94 -22.02 -0.04
CA ILE A 192 2.63 -23.21 0.78
C ILE A 192 3.40 -23.23 2.11
N MET A 193 4.63 -22.76 2.14
CA MET A 193 5.48 -22.78 3.33
C MET A 193 4.98 -21.84 4.44
N GLY A 194 4.11 -20.89 4.09
CA GLY A 194 3.43 -19.99 5.02
C GLY A 194 2.07 -20.47 5.51
N ASP A 195 1.62 -21.68 5.10
CA ASP A 195 0.30 -22.18 5.47
C ASP A 195 0.20 -22.43 6.97
N THR A 196 -0.91 -22.02 7.56
CA THR A 196 -1.18 -22.16 9.00
C THR A 196 -2.48 -22.89 9.31
N ALA A 197 -3.33 -23.11 8.31
CA ALA A 197 -4.49 -23.99 8.37
C ALA A 197 -4.83 -24.56 6.99
N MET A 198 -5.64 -25.61 6.97
CA MET A 198 -6.42 -26.04 5.83
C MET A 198 -7.90 -25.76 6.15
N CYS A 199 -8.64 -25.22 5.21
CA CYS A 199 -10.06 -24.94 5.39
C CYS A 199 -10.92 -25.83 4.49
N ILE A 200 -12.01 -26.34 5.03
CA ILE A 200 -13.04 -27.11 4.31
C ILE A 200 -14.42 -26.51 4.58
N ASN A 201 -15.35 -26.71 3.67
CA ASN A 201 -16.73 -26.34 3.93
C ASN A 201 -17.38 -27.36 4.87
N PRO A 202 -18.06 -26.96 5.96
CA PRO A 202 -18.72 -27.86 6.90
C PRO A 202 -19.80 -28.75 6.28
N ASN A 203 -20.33 -28.34 5.12
CA ASN A 203 -21.40 -29.05 4.39
C ASN A 203 -20.87 -29.88 3.21
N ASP A 204 -19.56 -29.98 3.02
CA ASP A 204 -18.96 -30.76 1.92
C ASP A 204 -18.85 -32.25 2.30
N PRO A 205 -19.65 -33.14 1.69
CA PRO A 205 -19.59 -34.57 1.98
C PRO A 205 -18.28 -35.22 1.51
N LYS A 206 -17.57 -34.61 0.52
CA LYS A 206 -16.31 -35.15 -0.02
C LYS A 206 -15.18 -35.04 1.01
N ASN A 207 -15.19 -33.96 1.78
CA ASN A 207 -14.13 -33.61 2.72
C ASN A 207 -14.54 -33.78 4.20
N GLU A 208 -15.75 -34.29 4.50
CA GLU A 208 -16.25 -34.52 5.87
C GLU A 208 -15.27 -35.34 6.72
N TRP A 209 -14.56 -36.28 6.13
CA TRP A 209 -13.60 -37.14 6.80
C TRP A 209 -12.36 -36.38 7.35
N LEU A 210 -12.14 -35.13 6.93
CA LEU A 210 -11.07 -34.25 7.40
C LEU A 210 -11.45 -33.44 8.65
N LYS A 211 -12.73 -33.40 9.03
CA LYS A 211 -13.19 -32.64 10.21
C LYS A 211 -12.42 -33.04 11.47
N GLY A 212 -11.93 -32.03 12.20
CA GLY A 212 -11.20 -32.23 13.46
C GLY A 212 -9.81 -32.84 13.31
N LYS A 213 -9.33 -33.06 12.07
CA LYS A 213 -7.99 -33.61 11.80
C LYS A 213 -6.95 -32.49 11.66
N LYS A 214 -5.71 -32.90 11.58
CA LYS A 214 -4.57 -32.06 11.25
C LYS A 214 -3.88 -32.59 10.00
N VAL A 215 -3.21 -31.70 9.27
CA VAL A 215 -2.44 -32.05 8.08
C VAL A 215 -1.03 -31.51 8.19
N ILE A 216 -0.13 -32.12 7.43
CA ILE A 216 1.29 -31.80 7.43
C ILE A 216 1.58 -31.01 6.15
N VAL A 217 2.05 -29.78 6.31
CA VAL A 217 2.46 -28.92 5.19
C VAL A 217 3.66 -29.56 4.50
N PRO A 218 3.59 -29.84 3.19
CA PRO A 218 4.74 -30.36 2.45
C PRO A 218 5.97 -29.44 2.57
N LEU A 219 7.15 -30.02 2.42
CA LEU A 219 8.46 -29.37 2.48
C LEU A 219 8.89 -28.94 3.88
N VAL A 220 8.04 -28.26 4.63
CA VAL A 220 8.37 -27.69 5.97
C VAL A 220 7.93 -28.60 7.12
N ASN A 221 7.16 -29.65 6.85
CA ASN A 221 6.69 -30.64 7.82
C ASN A 221 5.93 -30.03 9.03
N ARG A 222 5.38 -28.83 8.89
CA ARG A 222 4.56 -28.19 9.91
C ARG A 222 3.20 -28.86 9.98
N VAL A 223 2.78 -29.20 11.20
CA VAL A 223 1.44 -29.71 11.46
C VAL A 223 0.50 -28.50 11.62
N ILE A 224 -0.59 -28.48 10.83
CA ILE A 224 -1.60 -27.42 10.86
C ILE A 224 -3.01 -27.99 11.04
N PRO A 225 -3.93 -27.27 11.66
CA PRO A 225 -5.32 -27.72 11.85
C PRO A 225 -6.09 -27.70 10.53
N VAL A 226 -7.10 -28.55 10.46
CA VAL A 226 -8.22 -28.41 9.51
C VAL A 226 -9.31 -27.61 10.21
N ILE A 227 -9.66 -26.45 9.64
CA ILE A 227 -10.76 -25.58 10.10
C ILE A 227 -11.95 -25.70 9.17
N GLU A 228 -13.12 -25.30 9.64
CA GLU A 228 -14.38 -25.41 8.89
C GLU A 228 -14.96 -24.01 8.68
N ASP A 229 -15.18 -23.62 7.41
CA ASP A 229 -15.80 -22.34 7.07
C ASP A 229 -16.63 -22.46 5.79
N ASP A 230 -17.77 -21.79 5.76
CA ASP A 230 -18.66 -21.69 4.61
C ASP A 230 -18.11 -20.82 3.48
N TYR A 231 -17.02 -20.10 3.74
CA TYR A 231 -16.25 -19.39 2.72
C TYR A 231 -15.73 -20.31 1.60
N VAL A 232 -15.43 -21.58 1.91
CA VAL A 232 -14.90 -22.53 0.92
C VAL A 232 -16.00 -22.97 -0.03
N ASP A 233 -15.82 -22.70 -1.32
CA ASP A 233 -16.71 -23.19 -2.37
C ASP A 233 -16.51 -24.70 -2.60
N ILE A 234 -17.57 -25.49 -2.41
CA ILE A 234 -17.58 -26.95 -2.53
C ILE A 234 -17.32 -27.41 -3.97
N GLU A 235 -17.72 -26.59 -4.96
CA GLU A 235 -17.60 -26.93 -6.38
C GLU A 235 -16.28 -26.47 -6.99
N PHE A 236 -15.54 -25.60 -6.29
CA PHE A 236 -14.24 -25.11 -6.79
C PHE A 236 -13.08 -26.03 -6.39
N GLY A 237 -12.32 -26.47 -7.39
CA GLY A 237 -11.11 -27.25 -7.19
C GLY A 237 -11.34 -28.58 -6.48
N THR A 238 -10.83 -28.74 -5.27
CA THR A 238 -10.96 -29.94 -4.44
C THR A 238 -11.92 -29.79 -3.27
N GLY A 239 -12.47 -28.59 -3.06
CA GLY A 239 -13.21 -28.25 -1.83
C GLY A 239 -12.33 -28.11 -0.59
N CYS A 240 -10.99 -28.19 -0.74
CA CYS A 240 -10.02 -27.91 0.33
C CYS A 240 -9.23 -26.67 -0.04
N LEU A 241 -9.21 -25.70 0.87
CA LEU A 241 -8.47 -24.44 0.72
C LEU A 241 -7.25 -24.47 1.67
N LYS A 242 -6.06 -24.19 1.15
CA LYS A 242 -4.92 -23.86 2.00
C LYS A 242 -5.07 -22.43 2.52
N VAL A 243 -4.72 -22.16 3.76
CA VAL A 243 -4.86 -20.84 4.40
C VAL A 243 -3.49 -20.28 4.75
N THR A 244 -3.14 -19.18 4.05
CA THR A 244 -1.85 -18.50 4.19
C THR A 244 -2.10 -17.02 4.59
N PRO A 245 -2.36 -16.71 5.85
CA PRO A 245 -2.81 -15.37 6.28
C PRO A 245 -1.86 -14.23 5.95
N ALA A 246 -0.56 -14.50 5.79
CA ALA A 246 0.43 -13.48 5.44
C ALA A 246 0.41 -13.06 3.96
N HIS A 247 -0.21 -13.86 3.06
CA HIS A 247 -0.01 -13.68 1.62
C HIS A 247 -1.29 -13.65 0.77
N ASP A 248 -2.45 -13.66 1.41
CA ASP A 248 -3.76 -13.53 0.76
C ASP A 248 -4.74 -12.79 1.67
N VAL A 249 -5.52 -11.86 1.09
CA VAL A 249 -6.48 -11.02 1.85
C VAL A 249 -7.59 -11.86 2.48
N ASN A 250 -8.11 -12.84 1.75
CA ASN A 250 -9.20 -13.70 2.25
C ASN A 250 -8.66 -14.67 3.31
N ASP A 251 -7.46 -15.20 3.11
CA ASP A 251 -6.79 -16.05 4.11
C ASP A 251 -6.45 -15.25 5.37
N TYR A 252 -6.12 -13.96 5.24
CA TYR A 252 -5.93 -13.06 6.38
C TYR A 252 -7.22 -12.94 7.21
N MET A 253 -8.38 -12.77 6.56
CA MET A 253 -9.68 -12.70 7.25
C MET A 253 -10.02 -14.00 7.98
N LEU A 254 -9.72 -15.15 7.38
CA LEU A 254 -9.83 -16.45 8.05
C LEU A 254 -8.84 -16.56 9.22
N GLY A 255 -7.63 -16.04 9.04
CA GLY A 255 -6.61 -15.96 10.08
C GLY A 255 -7.09 -15.20 11.32
N GLU A 256 -7.69 -14.03 11.15
CA GLU A 256 -8.28 -13.24 12.23
C GLU A 256 -9.46 -13.98 12.89
N LYS A 257 -10.37 -14.55 12.08
CA LYS A 257 -11.56 -15.28 12.55
C LYS A 257 -11.21 -16.49 13.41
N TYR A 258 -10.18 -17.24 13.04
CA TYR A 258 -9.76 -18.48 13.71
C TYR A 258 -8.49 -18.31 14.55
N ASN A 259 -8.00 -17.08 14.74
CA ASN A 259 -6.79 -16.76 15.48
C ASN A 259 -5.58 -17.59 15.02
N LEU A 260 -5.37 -17.68 13.70
CA LEU A 260 -4.27 -18.41 13.12
C LEU A 260 -2.98 -17.58 13.12
N PRO A 261 -1.82 -18.22 13.25
CA PRO A 261 -0.54 -17.52 13.06
C PRO A 261 -0.40 -16.97 11.64
N SER A 262 0.22 -15.81 11.51
CA SER A 262 0.61 -15.24 10.22
C SER A 262 2.11 -15.43 10.03
N ILE A 263 2.51 -16.20 9.02
CA ILE A 263 3.92 -16.51 8.74
C ILE A 263 4.30 -15.92 7.40
N ASP A 264 5.04 -14.82 7.46
CA ASP A 264 5.59 -14.17 6.28
C ASP A 264 6.81 -14.93 5.78
N ILE A 265 6.76 -15.38 4.51
CA ILE A 265 7.82 -16.16 3.87
C ILE A 265 8.54 -15.41 2.75
N PHE A 266 8.19 -14.13 2.54
CA PHE A 266 8.84 -13.30 1.54
C PHE A 266 9.67 -12.19 2.17
N ASN A 267 10.76 -11.85 1.53
CA ASN A 267 11.48 -10.60 1.74
C ASN A 267 10.76 -9.45 1.02
N ASP A 268 11.05 -8.22 1.40
CA ASP A 268 10.45 -7.02 0.80
C ASP A 268 10.61 -6.97 -0.73
N ASN A 269 11.68 -7.56 -1.27
CA ASN A 269 11.95 -7.65 -2.70
C ASN A 269 11.26 -8.84 -3.42
N GLY A 270 10.34 -9.54 -2.72
CA GLY A 270 9.58 -10.66 -3.26
C GLY A 270 10.34 -11.99 -3.36
N THR A 271 11.58 -12.08 -2.90
CA THR A 271 12.30 -13.36 -2.79
C THR A 271 11.87 -14.11 -1.54
N LEU A 272 12.04 -15.44 -1.53
CA LEU A 272 11.78 -16.24 -0.35
C LEU A 272 12.73 -15.86 0.80
N SER A 273 12.15 -15.71 2.00
CA SER A 273 12.90 -15.40 3.21
C SER A 273 13.42 -16.67 3.90
N GLU A 274 14.31 -16.51 4.88
CA GLU A 274 14.77 -17.61 5.72
C GLU A 274 13.63 -18.27 6.52
N ALA A 275 12.53 -17.57 6.73
CA ALA A 275 11.33 -18.11 7.40
C ALA A 275 10.67 -19.26 6.64
N CYS A 276 10.96 -19.44 5.35
CA CYS A 276 10.47 -20.58 4.57
C CYS A 276 11.12 -21.93 4.96
N LEU A 277 12.15 -21.92 5.80
CA LEU A 277 12.85 -23.09 6.36
C LEU A 277 13.47 -24.08 5.35
N LEU A 278 13.49 -23.76 4.07
CA LEU A 278 14.11 -24.62 3.05
C LEU A 278 15.64 -24.55 3.02
N TYR A 279 16.22 -23.52 3.64
CA TYR A 279 17.67 -23.27 3.64
C TYR A 279 18.34 -23.49 5.00
N THR A 280 17.62 -23.98 6.00
CA THR A 280 18.12 -24.18 7.37
C THR A 280 18.44 -25.63 7.70
N SER A 281 18.87 -26.42 6.72
CA SER A 281 19.56 -27.70 7.01
C SER A 281 21.03 -27.58 6.63
N PRO A 282 21.94 -27.98 7.53
CA PRO A 282 23.36 -27.99 7.24
C PRO A 282 23.71 -29.01 6.17
#